data_56118be17109da44b69c749496282c51
#
_entry.id   56118be17109da44b69c749496282c51
#
_cell.length_a   1.000
_cell.length_b   1.000
_cell.length_c   1.000
_cell.angle_alpha   90.00
_cell.angle_beta   90.00
_cell.angle_gamma   90.00
#
_symmetry.space_group_name_H-M   'P 1'
#
loop_
_entity.id
_entity.type
_entity.pdbx_description
1 polymer ?
#
loop_
_entity_poly.entity_id
_entity_poly.type
_entity_poly.pdbx_seq_one_letter_code
_entity_poly.pdbx_strand_id
1 'polypeptide(L)'
;MSLNKVMLIGNVGKDPDIRYIDNGVCTAQVSLATSTPSYTLQNGTQVPERTEWHSIYLWRRLAEIVERYVHKGDKLYVEGELRYRTYTDKKGTTHKVTED
;
A
#
# COMPACT_ATOMS: atom_id res chain seq x y z
N MET A 1 -21.73 -14.16 -6.85
CA MET A 1 -20.82 -14.14 -5.68
C MET A 1 -19.42 -13.69 -6.12
N SER A 2 -18.76 -12.90 -5.31
CA SER A 2 -17.39 -12.45 -5.63
C SER A 2 -16.54 -12.37 -4.36
N LEU A 3 -15.26 -12.39 -4.55
CA LEU A 3 -14.30 -12.23 -3.47
C LEU A 3 -13.24 -11.22 -3.90
N ASN A 4 -13.00 -10.24 -3.06
CA ASN A 4 -11.96 -9.26 -3.28
C ASN A 4 -11.26 -9.00 -1.94
N LYS A 5 -10.14 -9.68 -1.73
CA LYS A 5 -9.40 -9.57 -0.48
C LYS A 5 -7.91 -9.60 -0.75
N VAL A 6 -7.21 -8.66 -0.15
CA VAL A 6 -5.76 -8.55 -0.23
C VAL A 6 -5.20 -8.60 1.18
N MET A 7 -4.14 -9.38 1.36
CA MET A 7 -3.43 -9.49 2.63
C MET A 7 -1.96 -9.18 2.38
N LEU A 8 -1.43 -8.20 3.09
CA LEU A 8 -0.05 -7.77 2.91
C LEU A 8 0.64 -7.65 4.26
N ILE A 9 1.90 -8.08 4.31
CA ILE A 9 2.79 -7.80 5.43
C ILE A 9 4.02 -7.15 4.82
N GLY A 10 4.34 -5.94 5.28
CA GLY A 10 5.47 -5.21 4.72
C GLY A 10 5.92 -4.08 5.60
N ASN A 11 6.83 -3.30 5.08
CA ASN A 11 7.40 -2.17 5.81
C ASN A 11 6.95 -0.85 5.20
N VAL A 12 6.66 0.11 6.07
CA VAL A 12 6.24 1.45 5.67
C VAL A 12 7.45 2.19 5.11
N GLY A 13 7.33 2.68 3.87
CA GLY A 13 8.46 3.27 3.17
C GLY A 13 8.69 4.75 3.45
N LYS A 14 7.67 5.43 3.92
CA LYS A 14 7.74 6.84 4.31
C LYS A 14 6.64 7.11 5.31
N ASP A 15 6.73 8.22 6.02
CA ASP A 15 5.68 8.60 6.95
C ASP A 15 4.35 8.74 6.20
N PRO A 16 3.24 8.26 6.79
CA PRO A 16 1.94 8.32 6.13
C PRO A 16 1.51 9.75 5.78
N ASP A 17 0.84 9.87 4.65
CA ASP A 17 0.25 11.14 4.23
C ASP A 17 -1.16 11.23 4.79
N ILE A 18 -1.36 12.15 5.73
CA ILE A 18 -2.63 12.30 6.43
C ILE A 18 -3.33 13.55 5.93
N ARG A 19 -4.61 13.41 5.61
CA ARG A 19 -5.43 14.53 5.16
C ARG A 19 -6.79 14.50 5.84
N TYR A 20 -7.31 15.69 6.10
CA TYR A 20 -8.67 15.86 6.60
C TYR A 20 -9.49 16.50 5.51
N ILE A 21 -10.51 15.76 5.05
CA ILE A 21 -11.37 16.22 3.97
C ILE A 21 -12.79 16.38 4.48
N ASP A 22 -13.62 17.08 3.73
CA ASP A 22 -15.05 17.27 3.96
C ASP A 22 -15.53 17.06 5.40
N ASN A 23 -15.66 18.15 6.17
CA ASN A 23 -16.15 18.11 7.56
C ASN A 23 -15.26 17.29 8.51
N GLY A 24 -13.97 17.26 8.24
CA GLY A 24 -13.02 16.67 9.19
C GLY A 24 -12.85 15.16 9.07
N VAL A 25 -13.23 14.55 7.95
CA VAL A 25 -12.98 13.14 7.73
C VAL A 25 -11.50 12.91 7.52
N CYS A 26 -10.89 12.09 8.36
CA CYS A 26 -9.48 11.76 8.26
C CYS A 26 -9.25 10.70 7.19
N THR A 27 -8.26 10.93 6.34
CA THR A 27 -7.81 9.93 5.37
C THR A 27 -6.31 9.77 5.50
N ALA A 28 -5.82 8.56 5.23
CA ALA A 28 -4.40 8.28 5.27
C ALA A 28 -4.00 7.50 4.04
N GLN A 29 -2.81 7.82 3.53
CA GLN A 29 -2.19 7.03 2.47
C GLN A 29 -0.87 6.51 3.00
N VAL A 30 -0.69 5.19 2.92
CA VAL A 30 0.51 4.51 3.39
C VAL A 30 1.16 3.82 2.21
N SER A 31 2.47 4.02 2.07
CA SER A 31 3.27 3.28 1.08
C SER A 31 3.89 2.08 1.78
N LEU A 32 3.50 0.89 1.38
CA LEU A 32 3.93 -0.36 2.00
C LEU A 32 4.76 -1.16 1.01
N ALA A 33 5.95 -1.56 1.43
CA ALA A 33 6.86 -2.36 0.60
C ALA A 33 6.76 -3.83 0.99
N THR A 34 6.52 -4.68 0.00
CA THR A 34 6.66 -6.12 0.15
C THR A 34 7.85 -6.57 -0.68
N SER A 35 8.69 -7.42 -0.11
CA SER A 35 9.93 -7.83 -0.76
C SER A 35 10.03 -9.33 -0.87
N THR A 36 10.56 -9.78 -2.01
CA THR A 36 10.92 -11.17 -2.21
C THR A 36 12.45 -11.22 -2.20
N PRO A 37 13.05 -12.05 -1.33
CA PRO A 37 14.50 -12.10 -1.24
C PRO A 37 15.13 -12.66 -2.53
N SER A 38 16.40 -12.30 -2.74
CA SER A 38 17.17 -12.85 -3.85
C SER A 38 17.37 -14.37 -3.65
N TYR A 39 17.53 -15.07 -4.74
CA TYR A 39 17.81 -16.52 -4.68
C TYR A 39 18.61 -16.94 -5.91
N THR A 40 19.17 -18.13 -5.82
CA THR A 40 20.00 -18.70 -6.90
C THR A 40 19.29 -19.90 -7.48
N LEU A 41 19.13 -19.93 -8.79
CA LEU A 41 18.56 -21.07 -9.52
C LEU A 41 19.57 -22.21 -9.58
N GLN A 42 19.08 -23.43 -9.89
CA GLN A 42 19.93 -24.61 -9.98
C GLN A 42 21.02 -24.47 -11.04
N ASN A 43 20.78 -23.67 -12.07
CA ASN A 43 21.78 -23.44 -13.13
C ASN A 43 22.81 -22.36 -12.77
N GLY A 44 22.78 -21.86 -11.53
CA GLY A 44 23.69 -20.82 -11.08
C GLY A 44 23.26 -19.40 -11.33
N THR A 45 22.13 -19.20 -12.00
CA THR A 45 21.61 -17.86 -12.26
C THR A 45 21.09 -17.26 -10.96
N GLN A 46 21.54 -16.04 -10.67
CA GLN A 46 21.05 -15.31 -9.50
C GLN A 46 19.85 -14.48 -9.87
N VAL A 47 18.76 -14.62 -9.08
CA VAL A 47 17.57 -13.80 -9.22
C VAL A 47 17.63 -12.74 -8.12
N PRO A 48 17.64 -11.45 -8.48
CA PRO A 48 17.80 -10.39 -7.48
C PRO A 48 16.57 -10.22 -6.61
N GLU A 49 16.77 -9.56 -5.49
CA GLU A 49 15.68 -9.16 -4.62
C GLU A 49 14.70 -8.28 -5.39
N ARG A 50 13.43 -8.44 -5.08
CA ARG A 50 12.37 -7.73 -5.74
C ARG A 50 11.47 -7.05 -4.72
N THR A 51 11.21 -5.78 -4.90
CA THR A 51 10.35 -4.99 -4.02
C THR A 51 9.16 -4.47 -4.80
N GLU A 52 7.98 -4.72 -4.27
CA GLU A 52 6.75 -4.15 -4.80
C GLU A 52 6.24 -3.10 -3.83
N TRP A 53 5.82 -1.98 -4.37
CA TRP A 53 5.28 -0.87 -3.58
C TRP A 53 3.77 -0.82 -3.71
N HIS A 54 3.10 -0.80 -2.56
CA HIS A 54 1.65 -0.76 -2.51
C HIS A 54 1.19 0.56 -1.91
N SER A 55 0.21 1.18 -2.55
CA SER A 55 -0.43 2.37 -1.98
C SER A 55 -1.70 1.92 -1.27
N ILE A 56 -1.78 2.21 0.02
CA ILE A 56 -2.87 1.78 0.87
C ILE A 56 -3.61 3.02 1.35
N TYR A 57 -4.93 3.02 1.17
CA TYR A 57 -5.78 4.12 1.56
C TYR A 57 -6.67 3.69 2.72
N LEU A 58 -6.67 4.51 3.77
CA LEU A 58 -7.44 4.25 4.97
C LEU A 58 -8.32 5.45 5.25
N TRP A 59 -9.46 5.18 5.87
CA TRP A 59 -10.46 6.20 6.08
C TRP A 59 -10.91 6.20 7.54
N ARG A 60 -11.27 7.39 8.05
CA ARG A 60 -11.92 7.58 9.33
C ARG A 60 -11.08 7.02 10.47
N ARG A 61 -11.62 6.07 11.22
CA ARG A 61 -10.95 5.54 12.41
C ARG A 61 -9.60 4.91 12.12
N LEU A 62 -9.50 4.11 11.06
CA LEU A 62 -8.23 3.50 10.68
C LEU A 62 -7.19 4.55 10.30
N ALA A 63 -7.62 5.59 9.59
CA ALA A 63 -6.72 6.69 9.23
C ALA A 63 -6.22 7.41 10.48
N GLU A 64 -7.07 7.62 11.47
CA GLU A 64 -6.69 8.25 12.71
C GLU A 64 -5.69 7.40 13.50
N ILE A 65 -5.87 6.10 13.49
CA ILE A 65 -4.92 5.17 14.12
C ILE A 65 -3.57 5.26 13.42
N VAL A 66 -3.58 5.29 12.10
CA VAL A 66 -2.35 5.44 11.31
C VAL A 66 -1.64 6.74 11.65
N GLU A 67 -2.39 7.83 11.72
CA GLU A 67 -1.83 9.14 12.08
C GLU A 67 -1.11 9.08 13.41
N ARG A 68 -1.68 8.38 14.36
CA ARG A 68 -1.18 8.36 15.74
C ARG A 68 -0.01 7.42 15.94
N TYR A 69 0.01 6.27 15.26
CA TYR A 69 0.93 5.19 15.61
C TYR A 69 1.88 4.75 14.50
N VAL A 70 1.59 5.02 13.25
CA VAL A 70 2.36 4.47 12.13
C VAL A 70 3.41 5.44 11.64
N HIS A 71 4.64 4.94 11.49
CA HIS A 71 5.79 5.74 11.08
C HIS A 71 6.59 5.00 10.01
N LYS A 72 7.40 5.75 9.29
CA LYS A 72 8.36 5.19 8.34
C LYS A 72 9.18 4.08 9.02
N GLY A 73 9.31 2.96 8.35
CA GLY A 73 10.07 1.82 8.83
C GLY A 73 9.27 0.79 9.62
N ASP A 74 8.06 1.14 10.04
CA ASP A 74 7.22 0.20 10.78
C ASP A 74 6.80 -0.97 9.92
N LYS A 75 6.62 -2.12 10.56
CA LYS A 75 6.08 -3.30 9.91
C LYS A 75 4.58 -3.37 10.13
N LEU A 76 3.84 -3.53 9.06
CA LEU A 76 2.38 -3.58 9.13
C LEU A 76 1.84 -4.83 8.48
N TYR A 77 0.76 -5.34 9.08
CA TYR A 77 -0.11 -6.31 8.46
C TYR A 77 -1.38 -5.58 8.03
N VAL A 78 -1.76 -5.74 6.78
CA VAL A 78 -2.90 -5.04 6.20
C VAL A 78 -3.82 -6.04 5.52
N GLU A 79 -5.12 -5.92 5.80
CA GLU A 79 -6.14 -6.61 5.04
C GLU A 79 -7.05 -5.57 4.40
N GLY A 80 -7.41 -5.78 3.14
CA GLY A 80 -8.27 -4.85 2.46
C GLY A 80 -8.75 -5.38 1.12
N GLU A 81 -9.21 -4.47 0.30
CA GLU A 81 -9.73 -4.77 -1.02
C GLU A 81 -8.92 -4.06 -2.08
N LEU A 82 -8.80 -4.67 -3.23
CA LEU A 82 -8.26 -3.99 -4.39
C LEU A 82 -9.31 -3.06 -4.96
N ARG A 83 -8.93 -1.82 -5.15
CA ARG A 83 -9.77 -0.83 -5.79
C ARG A 83 -9.02 -0.16 -6.91
N TYR A 84 -9.72 0.08 -7.99
CA TYR A 84 -9.15 0.72 -9.15
C TYR A 84 -9.79 2.10 -9.29
N ARG A 85 -8.93 3.09 -9.40
CA ARG A 85 -9.38 4.44 -9.67
C ARG A 85 -9.01 4.75 -11.10
N THR A 86 -10.03 5.01 -11.92
CA THR A 86 -9.80 5.39 -13.30
C THR A 86 -9.76 6.90 -13.36
N TYR A 87 -8.60 7.42 -13.64
CA TYR A 87 -8.49 8.82 -14.00
C TYR A 87 -7.51 8.94 -15.15
N THR A 88 -7.76 9.93 -15.99
CA THR A 88 -6.90 10.17 -17.13
C THR A 88 -5.97 11.31 -16.79
N ASP A 89 -4.68 11.03 -16.70
CA ASP A 89 -3.68 12.07 -16.59
C ASP A 89 -3.43 12.63 -18.00
N LYS A 90 -2.46 13.51 -18.13
CA LYS A 90 -2.13 14.10 -19.42
C LYS A 90 -1.68 13.07 -20.45
N LYS A 91 -1.35 11.86 -20.02
CA LYS A 91 -0.89 10.76 -20.88
C LYS A 91 -1.93 9.66 -21.06
N GLY A 92 -3.10 9.81 -20.45
CA GLY A 92 -4.15 8.80 -20.53
C GLY A 92 -3.89 7.54 -19.72
N THR A 93 -3.07 7.63 -18.68
CA THR A 93 -2.70 6.48 -17.88
C THR A 93 -3.73 6.15 -16.81
N THR A 94 -4.04 4.86 -16.67
CA THR A 94 -4.92 4.37 -15.62
C THR A 94 -4.08 3.90 -14.44
N HIS A 95 -4.46 4.32 -13.23
CA HIS A 95 -3.73 4.00 -12.02
C HIS A 95 -4.55 3.10 -11.11
N LYS A 96 -3.86 2.17 -10.46
CA LYS A 96 -4.41 1.15 -9.60
C LYS A 96 -4.07 1.50 -8.14
N VAL A 97 -5.07 1.42 -7.25
CA VAL A 97 -4.87 1.71 -5.84
C VAL A 97 -5.40 0.55 -5.00
N THR A 98 -4.71 0.26 -3.91
CA THR A 98 -5.14 -0.73 -2.92
C THR A 98 -5.67 0.02 -1.71
N GLU A 99 -6.86 -0.33 -1.25
CA GLU A 99 -7.47 0.28 -0.07
C GLU A 99 -7.66 -0.76 1.02
N ASP A 100 -7.47 -0.33 2.24
CA ASP A 100 -7.69 -1.15 3.43
C ASP A 100 -9.02 -0.79 4.07
#